data_a0636331d7e178c50778318f4bdf4def
#
_entry.id   a0636331d7e178c50778318f4bdf4def
#
_cell.length_a   1.000
_cell.length_b   1.000
_cell.length_c   1.000
_cell.angle_alpha   90.00
_cell.angle_beta   90.00
_cell.angle_gamma   90.00
#
_symmetry.space_group_name_H-M   'P 1'
#
loop_
_entity.id
_entity.type
_entity.pdbx_description
1 polymer ?
#
loop_
_entity_poly.entity_id
_entity_poly.type
_entity_poly.pdbx_seq_one_letter_code
_entity_poly.pdbx_strand_id
1 'polypeptide(L)'
;MKRFFAGLLAVCLVGAAFAGCSGSSANYNVNDVASAVETVAKIENPLDITEDDLTYEFGVDMDKVEEFSGQKTGVANTAGTVLVVKASAGSVDDIKAALENYKNGLVSVSENYQNDFPEAYQQVSDGRVVAKGDYAVLAIAAAGVDYTEVEAAIDEALK
;
A
#
# COMPACT_ATOMS: atom_id res chain seq x y z
N MET A 1 41.27 16.99 -64.62
CA MET A 1 42.05 17.75 -63.62
C MET A 1 41.10 18.49 -62.69
N LYS A 2 41.39 18.46 -61.41
CA LYS A 2 40.83 19.18 -60.29
C LYS A 2 39.84 18.39 -59.44
N ARG A 3 40.42 17.99 -58.32
CA ARG A 3 39.87 17.30 -57.17
C ARG A 3 39.06 18.26 -56.32
N PHE A 4 37.87 17.90 -55.92
CA PHE A 4 37.12 18.61 -54.89
C PHE A 4 37.03 17.74 -53.62
N PHE A 5 37.62 18.26 -52.57
CA PHE A 5 37.47 17.74 -51.22
C PHE A 5 36.13 18.14 -50.65
N ALA A 6 35.31 17.20 -50.33
CA ALA A 6 34.08 17.45 -49.56
C ALA A 6 34.41 17.21 -48.09
N GLY A 7 34.36 18.28 -47.29
CA GLY A 7 34.51 18.23 -45.84
C GLY A 7 33.23 17.69 -45.18
N LEU A 8 33.40 16.60 -44.52
CA LEU A 8 32.31 15.97 -43.73
C LEU A 8 32.26 16.60 -42.32
N LEU A 9 31.29 17.44 -42.07
CA LEU A 9 31.03 18.04 -40.76
C LEU A 9 30.19 17.05 -39.94
N ALA A 10 30.84 16.29 -39.07
CA ALA A 10 30.16 15.41 -38.13
C ALA A 10 29.63 16.25 -36.96
N VAL A 11 28.32 16.52 -36.98
CA VAL A 11 27.62 17.09 -35.82
C VAL A 11 27.32 15.94 -34.83
N CYS A 12 28.08 15.87 -33.76
CA CYS A 12 27.80 15.00 -32.64
C CYS A 12 26.63 15.58 -31.84
N LEU A 13 25.41 15.12 -32.09
CA LEU A 13 24.27 15.29 -31.21
C LEU A 13 24.47 14.38 -30.00
N VAL A 14 24.96 14.96 -28.91
CA VAL A 14 24.95 14.33 -27.60
C VAL A 14 23.49 14.35 -27.13
N GLY A 15 22.74 13.30 -27.45
CA GLY A 15 21.47 13.01 -26.85
C GLY A 15 21.69 12.62 -25.40
N ALA A 16 21.40 13.53 -24.46
CA ALA A 16 21.25 13.17 -23.05
C ALA A 16 20.06 12.22 -22.95
N ALA A 17 20.34 10.92 -22.94
CA ALA A 17 19.38 9.92 -22.51
C ALA A 17 19.15 10.17 -21.03
N PHE A 18 18.05 10.84 -20.69
CA PHE A 18 17.44 10.69 -19.36
C PHE A 18 17.04 9.23 -19.26
N ALA A 19 17.93 8.41 -18.74
CA ALA A 19 17.55 7.13 -18.20
C ALA A 19 16.71 7.43 -16.97
N GLY A 20 15.40 7.63 -17.19
CA GLY A 20 14.42 7.48 -16.14
C GLY A 20 14.56 6.05 -15.67
N CYS A 21 15.02 5.83 -14.44
CA CYS A 21 14.84 4.58 -13.75
C CYS A 21 13.33 4.39 -13.56
N SER A 22 12.64 3.92 -14.57
CA SER A 22 11.42 3.15 -14.37
C SER A 22 11.91 1.81 -13.84
N GLY A 23 12.06 1.70 -12.52
CA GLY A 23 12.16 0.40 -11.90
C GLY A 23 10.96 -0.39 -12.42
N SER A 24 11.19 -1.51 -13.07
CA SER A 24 10.12 -2.44 -13.40
C SER A 24 9.48 -2.81 -12.07
N SER A 25 8.27 -2.31 -11.81
CA SER A 25 7.49 -2.70 -10.64
C SER A 25 7.35 -4.22 -10.69
N ALA A 26 7.90 -4.92 -9.72
CA ALA A 26 7.71 -6.35 -9.62
C ALA A 26 6.20 -6.59 -9.49
N ASN A 27 5.68 -7.54 -10.25
CA ASN A 27 4.26 -7.84 -10.24
C ASN A 27 3.99 -8.94 -9.20
N TYR A 28 3.51 -8.53 -8.03
CA TYR A 28 3.12 -9.44 -6.94
C TYR A 28 1.62 -9.75 -7.02
N ASN A 29 1.24 -10.94 -6.61
CA ASN A 29 -0.16 -11.30 -6.45
C ASN A 29 -0.69 -10.70 -5.15
N VAL A 30 -1.73 -9.88 -5.22
CA VAL A 30 -2.29 -9.20 -4.03
C VAL A 30 -2.81 -10.17 -2.97
N ASN A 31 -3.32 -11.34 -3.38
CA ASN A 31 -3.78 -12.35 -2.43
C ASN A 31 -2.63 -12.99 -1.65
N ASP A 32 -1.50 -13.24 -2.33
CA ASP A 32 -0.31 -13.82 -1.68
C ASP A 32 0.28 -12.82 -0.67
N VAL A 33 0.36 -11.54 -1.05
CA VAL A 33 0.81 -10.45 -0.17
C VAL A 33 -0.13 -10.30 1.03
N ALA A 34 -1.45 -10.23 0.79
CA ALA A 34 -2.44 -10.12 1.86
C ALA A 34 -2.35 -11.30 2.84
N SER A 35 -2.33 -12.54 2.32
CA SER A 35 -2.23 -13.76 3.16
C SER A 35 -0.96 -13.81 4.01
N ALA A 36 0.17 -13.34 3.48
CA ALA A 36 1.41 -13.27 4.23
C ALA A 36 1.30 -12.31 5.44
N VAL A 37 0.70 -11.12 5.21
CA VAL A 37 0.51 -10.12 6.27
C VAL A 37 -0.58 -10.56 7.26
N GLU A 38 -1.70 -11.12 6.79
CA GLU A 38 -2.81 -11.64 7.62
C GLU A 38 -2.34 -12.72 8.60
N THR A 39 -1.43 -13.60 8.16
CA THR A 39 -0.84 -14.65 9.01
C THR A 39 -0.17 -14.08 10.25
N VAL A 40 0.47 -12.91 10.12
CA VAL A 40 1.15 -12.23 11.23
C VAL A 40 0.19 -11.32 11.98
N ALA A 41 -0.70 -10.62 11.28
CA ALA A 41 -1.65 -9.67 11.86
C ALA A 41 -2.71 -10.33 12.76
N LYS A 42 -3.03 -11.61 12.55
CA LYS A 42 -3.94 -12.44 13.38
C LYS A 42 -5.32 -11.83 13.54
N ILE A 43 -5.93 -11.41 12.43
CA ILE A 43 -7.28 -10.80 12.46
C ILE A 43 -8.29 -11.82 13.01
N GLU A 44 -9.05 -11.41 14.02
CA GLU A 44 -10.10 -12.22 14.63
C GLU A 44 -11.39 -12.15 13.81
N ASN A 45 -12.04 -13.32 13.61
CA ASN A 45 -13.29 -13.43 12.85
C ASN A 45 -13.22 -12.64 11.52
N PRO A 46 -12.30 -13.01 10.60
CA PRO A 46 -12.03 -12.22 9.41
C PRO A 46 -13.21 -12.23 8.45
N LEU A 47 -13.47 -11.06 7.87
CA LEU A 47 -14.43 -10.82 6.80
C LEU A 47 -13.67 -10.26 5.60
N ASP A 48 -13.90 -10.79 4.42
CA ASP A 48 -13.27 -10.29 3.20
C ASP A 48 -13.70 -8.86 2.92
N ILE A 49 -12.76 -8.02 2.50
CA ILE A 49 -12.99 -6.65 2.09
C ILE A 49 -13.57 -6.65 0.68
N THR A 50 -14.62 -5.87 0.46
CA THR A 50 -15.33 -5.74 -0.81
C THR A 50 -15.01 -4.41 -1.52
N GLU A 51 -15.41 -4.27 -2.80
CA GLU A 51 -15.31 -3.00 -3.54
C GLU A 51 -16.11 -1.88 -2.87
N ASP A 52 -17.27 -2.21 -2.29
CA ASP A 52 -18.08 -1.26 -1.53
C ASP A 52 -17.34 -0.77 -0.28
N ASP A 53 -16.63 -1.66 0.40
CA ASP A 53 -15.79 -1.28 1.54
C ASP A 53 -14.66 -0.33 1.09
N LEU A 54 -13.97 -0.62 -0.01
CA LEU A 54 -12.93 0.27 -0.53
C LEU A 54 -13.48 1.68 -0.77
N THR A 55 -14.62 1.76 -1.44
CA THR A 55 -15.23 3.04 -1.83
C THR A 55 -15.77 3.81 -0.64
N TYR A 56 -16.60 3.17 0.20
CA TYR A 56 -17.40 3.87 1.20
C TYR A 56 -16.76 3.89 2.59
N GLU A 57 -15.96 2.90 2.93
CA GLU A 57 -15.29 2.82 4.23
C GLU A 57 -13.87 3.36 4.16
N PHE A 58 -13.07 2.85 3.22
CA PHE A 58 -11.66 3.26 3.09
C PHE A 58 -11.47 4.55 2.28
N GLY A 59 -12.49 5.01 1.55
CA GLY A 59 -12.42 6.23 0.74
C GLY A 59 -11.48 6.13 -0.46
N VAL A 60 -11.27 4.92 -0.96
CA VAL A 60 -10.40 4.64 -2.11
C VAL A 60 -11.17 4.85 -3.41
N ASP A 61 -10.57 5.59 -4.34
CA ASP A 61 -11.08 5.80 -5.69
C ASP A 61 -10.82 4.55 -6.54
N MET A 62 -11.86 3.82 -6.91
CA MET A 62 -11.76 2.57 -7.66
C MET A 62 -11.16 2.74 -9.06
N ASP A 63 -11.23 3.93 -9.67
CA ASP A 63 -10.56 4.20 -10.95
C ASP A 63 -9.03 4.16 -10.84
N LYS A 64 -8.50 4.20 -9.62
CA LYS A 64 -7.07 4.14 -9.29
C LYS A 64 -6.60 2.75 -8.84
N VAL A 65 -7.49 1.77 -8.80
CA VAL A 65 -7.22 0.41 -8.33
C VAL A 65 -7.12 -0.54 -9.51
N GLU A 66 -6.04 -1.33 -9.58
CA GLU A 66 -5.95 -2.46 -10.51
C GLU A 66 -6.46 -3.75 -9.87
N GLU A 67 -5.99 -4.04 -8.67
CA GLU A 67 -6.33 -5.23 -7.89
C GLU A 67 -6.31 -4.91 -6.40
N PHE A 68 -7.05 -5.63 -5.60
CA PHE A 68 -6.96 -5.57 -4.15
C PHE A 68 -7.28 -6.92 -3.52
N SER A 69 -6.80 -7.11 -2.29
CA SER A 69 -7.15 -8.23 -1.42
C SER A 69 -6.96 -7.83 0.04
N GLY A 70 -7.77 -8.39 0.93
CA GLY A 70 -7.61 -8.18 2.36
C GLY A 70 -8.82 -8.56 3.16
N GLN A 71 -8.64 -8.51 4.47
CA GLN A 71 -9.65 -8.86 5.46
C GLN A 71 -9.73 -7.81 6.56
N LYS A 72 -10.91 -7.67 7.12
CA LYS A 72 -11.18 -6.85 8.31
C LYS A 72 -11.87 -7.68 9.39
N THR A 73 -11.72 -7.28 10.64
CA THR A 73 -12.38 -7.98 11.76
C THR A 73 -13.89 -7.82 11.72
N GLY A 74 -14.61 -8.92 12.02
CA GLY A 74 -16.04 -8.92 12.31
C GLY A 74 -16.36 -8.81 13.80
N VAL A 75 -15.38 -8.58 14.66
CA VAL A 75 -15.57 -8.47 16.11
C VAL A 75 -15.84 -7.02 16.49
N ALA A 76 -16.95 -6.80 17.22
CA ALA A 76 -17.32 -5.46 17.68
C ALA A 76 -16.31 -4.91 18.71
N ASN A 77 -16.08 -3.60 18.68
CA ASN A 77 -15.18 -2.87 19.58
C ASN A 77 -13.71 -3.33 19.54
N THR A 78 -13.30 -3.95 18.44
CA THR A 78 -11.90 -4.24 18.12
C THR A 78 -11.58 -3.62 16.77
N ALA A 79 -10.31 -3.49 16.48
CA ALA A 79 -9.84 -3.10 15.17
C ALA A 79 -8.89 -4.18 14.63
N GLY A 80 -9.04 -4.53 13.41
CA GLY A 80 -8.15 -5.49 12.75
C GLY A 80 -8.41 -5.40 11.26
N THR A 81 -7.39 -5.04 10.48
CA THR A 81 -7.54 -4.85 9.04
C THR A 81 -6.21 -5.13 8.36
N VAL A 82 -6.23 -5.98 7.36
CA VAL A 82 -5.15 -6.06 6.35
C VAL A 82 -5.78 -5.79 5.02
N LEU A 83 -5.27 -4.81 4.30
CA LEU A 83 -5.70 -4.47 2.95
C LEU A 83 -4.46 -4.20 2.09
N VAL A 84 -4.36 -4.90 0.98
CA VAL A 84 -3.35 -4.72 -0.05
C VAL A 84 -4.03 -4.22 -1.31
N VAL A 85 -3.59 -3.11 -1.83
CA VAL A 85 -4.11 -2.51 -3.07
C VAL A 85 -2.96 -2.35 -4.05
N LYS A 86 -3.13 -2.91 -5.24
CA LYS A 86 -2.29 -2.60 -6.39
C LYS A 86 -2.90 -1.41 -7.11
N ALA A 87 -2.17 -0.32 -7.13
CA ALA A 87 -2.61 0.93 -7.74
C ALA A 87 -2.37 0.93 -9.26
N SER A 88 -3.22 1.60 -10.00
CA SER A 88 -2.95 2.00 -11.38
C SER A 88 -1.71 2.89 -11.45
N ALA A 89 -1.01 2.89 -12.58
CA ALA A 89 0.25 3.59 -12.75
C ALA A 89 0.19 5.06 -12.26
N GLY A 90 1.05 5.39 -11.31
CA GLY A 90 1.16 6.73 -10.72
C GLY A 90 0.12 7.08 -9.66
N SER A 91 -0.72 6.15 -9.24
CA SER A 91 -1.82 6.40 -8.29
C SER A 91 -1.55 5.88 -6.86
N VAL A 92 -0.41 5.24 -6.61
CA VAL A 92 -0.11 4.63 -5.31
C VAL A 92 -0.12 5.63 -4.15
N ASP A 93 0.35 6.85 -4.38
CA ASP A 93 0.37 7.90 -3.36
C ASP A 93 -1.05 8.35 -2.97
N ASP A 94 -1.97 8.39 -3.94
CA ASP A 94 -3.38 8.72 -3.68
C ASP A 94 -4.07 7.61 -2.87
N ILE A 95 -3.82 6.35 -3.23
CA ILE A 95 -4.31 5.19 -2.47
C ILE A 95 -3.74 5.23 -1.04
N LYS A 96 -2.43 5.42 -0.89
CA LYS A 96 -1.79 5.54 0.42
C LYS A 96 -2.42 6.63 1.26
N ALA A 97 -2.64 7.81 0.68
CA ALA A 97 -3.27 8.95 1.38
C ALA A 97 -4.70 8.61 1.85
N ALA A 98 -5.49 7.90 1.04
CA ALA A 98 -6.83 7.44 1.43
C ALA A 98 -6.76 6.49 2.63
N LEU A 99 -5.86 5.50 2.60
CA LEU A 99 -5.67 4.55 3.70
C LEU A 99 -5.14 5.21 4.98
N GLU A 100 -4.25 6.20 4.85
CA GLU A 100 -3.78 7.01 5.99
C GLU A 100 -4.91 7.83 6.60
N ASN A 101 -5.77 8.45 5.78
CA ASN A 101 -6.94 9.18 6.24
C ASN A 101 -7.92 8.27 6.98
N TYR A 102 -8.19 7.09 6.44
CA TYR A 102 -9.02 6.08 7.11
C TYR A 102 -8.45 5.71 8.47
N LYS A 103 -7.17 5.31 8.53
CA LYS A 103 -6.51 4.96 9.79
C LYS A 103 -6.55 6.11 10.81
N ASN A 104 -6.24 7.32 10.38
CA ASN A 104 -6.26 8.50 11.26
C ASN A 104 -7.67 8.82 11.76
N GLY A 105 -8.70 8.58 10.95
CA GLY A 105 -10.10 8.66 11.35
C GLY A 105 -10.42 7.68 12.47
N LEU A 106 -9.99 6.42 12.34
CA LEU A 106 -10.15 5.41 13.39
C LEU A 106 -9.42 5.80 14.68
N VAL A 107 -8.19 6.31 14.60
CA VAL A 107 -7.44 6.81 15.77
C VAL A 107 -8.23 7.90 16.48
N SER A 108 -8.72 8.90 15.74
CA SER A 108 -9.46 10.04 16.31
C SER A 108 -10.78 9.60 16.98
N VAL A 109 -11.46 8.60 16.42
CA VAL A 109 -12.67 8.05 17.05
C VAL A 109 -12.31 7.24 18.30
N SER A 110 -11.30 6.36 18.22
CA SER A 110 -10.89 5.48 19.30
C SER A 110 -10.31 6.25 20.50
N GLU A 111 -9.68 7.41 20.27
CA GLU A 111 -9.18 8.29 21.33
C GLU A 111 -10.27 8.70 22.32
N ASN A 112 -11.50 8.92 21.86
CA ASN A 112 -12.63 9.26 22.73
C ASN A 112 -13.07 8.11 23.63
N TYR A 113 -12.72 6.86 23.27
CA TYR A 113 -13.12 5.63 23.96
C TYR A 113 -11.91 4.87 24.52
N GLN A 114 -10.71 5.44 24.53
CA GLN A 114 -9.47 4.77 24.94
C GLN A 114 -9.49 4.24 26.39
N ASN A 115 -10.31 4.85 27.27
CA ASN A 115 -10.46 4.40 28.65
C ASN A 115 -11.33 3.13 28.74
N ASP A 116 -12.29 2.96 27.83
CA ASP A 116 -13.20 1.83 27.80
C ASP A 116 -12.65 0.68 26.93
N PHE A 117 -11.94 1.03 25.85
CA PHE A 117 -11.37 0.10 24.87
C PHE A 117 -9.90 0.42 24.57
N PRO A 118 -9.00 0.33 25.56
CA PRO A 118 -7.60 0.72 25.39
C PRO A 118 -6.86 -0.13 24.33
N GLU A 119 -7.21 -1.39 24.19
CA GLU A 119 -6.60 -2.30 23.21
C GLU A 119 -6.98 -1.89 21.78
N ALA A 120 -8.24 -1.53 21.52
CA ALA A 120 -8.67 -1.07 20.21
C ALA A 120 -7.98 0.25 19.82
N TYR A 121 -7.85 1.19 20.77
CA TYR A 121 -7.08 2.41 20.55
C TYR A 121 -5.62 2.12 20.21
N GLN A 122 -4.98 1.22 20.95
CA GLN A 122 -3.60 0.82 20.69
C GLN A 122 -3.43 0.16 19.31
N GLN A 123 -4.35 -0.74 18.93
CA GLN A 123 -4.33 -1.40 17.62
C GLN A 123 -4.31 -0.38 16.47
N VAL A 124 -5.25 0.57 16.46
CA VAL A 124 -5.32 1.58 15.38
C VAL A 124 -4.17 2.56 15.41
N SER A 125 -3.67 2.91 16.61
CA SER A 125 -2.53 3.82 16.77
C SER A 125 -1.25 3.20 16.24
N ASP A 126 -1.04 1.91 16.48
CA ASP A 126 0.12 1.15 16.02
C ASP A 126 0.01 0.75 14.54
N GLY A 127 -1.18 0.81 13.95
CA GLY A 127 -1.42 0.44 12.55
C GLY A 127 -0.44 1.09 11.56
N ARG A 128 -0.12 0.38 10.50
CA ARG A 128 0.81 0.81 9.46
C ARG A 128 0.13 1.02 8.13
N VAL A 129 0.54 2.07 7.42
CA VAL A 129 0.26 2.25 5.99
C VAL A 129 1.58 2.38 5.26
N VAL A 130 1.84 1.47 4.34
CA VAL A 130 3.10 1.39 3.59
C VAL A 130 2.81 1.43 2.11
N ALA A 131 3.60 2.18 1.34
CA ALA A 131 3.60 2.11 -0.12
C ALA A 131 4.95 1.58 -0.62
N LYS A 132 4.92 0.62 -1.56
CA LYS A 132 6.11 0.01 -2.14
C LYS A 132 5.86 -0.37 -3.60
N GLY A 133 6.58 0.27 -4.51
CA GLY A 133 6.26 0.19 -5.95
C GLY A 133 4.85 0.72 -6.21
N ASP A 134 4.02 -0.09 -6.87
CA ASP A 134 2.62 0.24 -7.16
C ASP A 134 1.64 -0.33 -6.10
N TYR A 135 2.16 -0.79 -4.97
CA TYR A 135 1.35 -1.40 -3.91
C TYR A 135 1.24 -0.49 -2.69
N ALA A 136 0.03 -0.36 -2.16
CA ALA A 136 -0.25 0.24 -0.85
C ALA A 136 -0.82 -0.83 0.09
N VAL A 137 -0.32 -0.88 1.31
CA VAL A 137 -0.72 -1.85 2.33
C VAL A 137 -1.15 -1.11 3.58
N LEU A 138 -2.35 -1.39 4.07
CA LEU A 138 -2.80 -1.04 5.41
C LEU A 138 -2.76 -2.30 6.27
N ALA A 139 -2.14 -2.23 7.44
CA ALA A 139 -2.14 -3.30 8.42
C ALA A 139 -2.46 -2.75 9.81
N ILE A 140 -3.59 -3.16 10.36
CA ILE A 140 -3.99 -2.99 11.75
C ILE A 140 -4.10 -4.39 12.33
N ALA A 141 -3.11 -4.81 13.10
CA ALA A 141 -3.01 -6.17 13.63
C ALA A 141 -3.84 -6.35 14.90
N ALA A 142 -4.06 -7.61 15.32
CA ALA A 142 -4.67 -7.92 16.58
C ALA A 142 -3.85 -7.36 17.77
N ALA A 143 -4.50 -7.19 18.92
CA ALA A 143 -3.84 -6.70 20.13
C ALA A 143 -2.64 -7.57 20.49
N GLY A 144 -1.53 -6.93 20.85
CA GLY A 144 -0.29 -7.60 21.30
C GLY A 144 0.57 -8.21 20.18
N VAL A 145 0.22 -8.00 18.91
CA VAL A 145 1.08 -8.38 17.78
C VAL A 145 2.26 -7.39 17.68
N ASP A 146 3.46 -7.92 17.48
CA ASP A 146 4.65 -7.11 17.24
C ASP A 146 4.66 -6.55 15.82
N TYR A 147 4.57 -5.24 15.68
CA TYR A 147 4.58 -4.58 14.37
C TYR A 147 5.91 -4.71 13.63
N THR A 148 7.01 -5.07 14.30
CA THR A 148 8.26 -5.43 13.62
C THR A 148 8.08 -6.67 12.73
N GLU A 149 7.27 -7.65 13.21
CA GLU A 149 6.95 -8.84 12.42
C GLU A 149 6.00 -8.51 11.26
N VAL A 150 5.04 -7.60 11.47
CA VAL A 150 4.12 -7.13 10.41
C VAL A 150 4.89 -6.39 9.32
N GLU A 151 5.77 -5.47 9.69
CA GLU A 151 6.62 -4.73 8.75
C GLU A 151 7.55 -5.69 7.97
N ALA A 152 8.14 -6.67 8.65
CA ALA A 152 8.97 -7.69 8.01
C ALA A 152 8.17 -8.54 7.01
N ALA A 153 6.93 -8.90 7.33
CA ALA A 153 6.06 -9.65 6.42
C ALA A 153 5.71 -8.84 5.17
N ILE A 154 5.41 -7.53 5.31
CA ILE A 154 5.16 -6.63 4.18
C ILE A 154 6.42 -6.51 3.31
N ASP A 155 7.57 -6.32 3.94
CA ASP A 155 8.85 -6.17 3.22
C ASP A 155 9.26 -7.45 2.50
N GLU A 156 8.99 -8.61 3.07
CA GLU A 156 9.27 -9.92 2.46
C GLU A 156 8.35 -10.17 1.27
N ALA A 157 7.06 -9.87 1.41
CA ALA A 157 6.05 -10.12 0.39
C ALA A 157 6.17 -9.17 -0.82
N LEU A 158 6.79 -8.00 -0.65
CA LEU A 158 6.98 -6.98 -1.70
C LEU A 158 8.48 -6.72 -2.00
N LYS A 159 9.30 -7.76 -2.07
CA LYS A 159 10.76 -7.66 -2.34
C LYS A 159 11.11 -7.27 -3.76
#